data_0d65098df56d86591d78a0c9d68a71de
#
_entry.id   0d65098df56d86591d78a0c9d68a71de
#
_cell.length_a   1.000
_cell.length_b   1.000
_cell.length_c   1.000
_cell.angle_alpha   90.00
_cell.angle_beta   90.00
_cell.angle_gamma   90.00
#
_symmetry.space_group_name_H-M   'P 1'
#
loop_
_entity.id
_entity.type
_entity.pdbx_description
1 polymer ?
#
loop_
_entity_poly.entity_id
_entity_poly.type
_entity_poly.pdbx_seq_one_letter_code
_entity_poly.pdbx_strand_id
1 'polypeptide(L)'
;QMCIRDRVLQNLLDEGISIRDLLTIFETLADHAATTRDTDVLTEYVRQSLKRAISSKYFPANETTSVITLDPKVEQEIMASVKQTEQGAYLTLDPETTKAIMNSVQNEVTKLENMGKTPIVITSPIVRMYFKKLTEDYFKDLIVVSYNEIESNVELQSVGIISRDGDK
;
A
#
# COMPACT_ATOMS: atom_id res chain seq x y z
N GLN A 1 8.20 24.70 5.97
CA GLN A 1 7.07 23.77 6.01
C GLN A 1 6.60 23.48 4.60
N MET A 2 6.56 22.19 4.22
CA MET A 2 6.15 21.75 2.88
C MET A 2 4.64 21.91 2.72
N CYS A 3 4.17 22.46 1.59
CA CYS A 3 2.74 22.57 1.34
C CYS A 3 2.11 21.20 1.07
N ILE A 4 0.78 21.12 1.19
CA ILE A 4 0.02 19.87 1.01
C ILE A 4 0.29 19.25 -0.35
N ARG A 5 0.24 20.06 -1.43
CA ARG A 5 0.50 19.60 -2.80
C ARG A 5 1.86 18.94 -2.91
N ASP A 6 2.90 19.61 -2.43
CA ASP A 6 4.28 19.12 -2.55
C ASP A 6 4.49 17.86 -1.73
N ARG A 7 3.85 17.77 -0.56
CA ARG A 7 3.92 16.56 0.27
C ARG A 7 3.26 15.37 -0.43
N VAL A 8 2.11 15.56 -1.07
CA VAL A 8 1.44 14.49 -1.81
C VAL A 8 2.30 14.04 -3.00
N LEU A 9 2.89 14.98 -3.75
CA LEU A 9 3.79 14.64 -4.85
C LEU A 9 5.00 13.83 -4.35
N GLN A 10 5.59 14.25 -3.23
CA GLN A 10 6.71 13.52 -2.62
C GLN A 10 6.30 12.12 -2.17
N ASN A 11 5.13 11.96 -1.54
CA ASN A 11 4.62 10.65 -1.13
C ASN A 11 4.46 9.70 -2.32
N LEU A 12 3.96 10.20 -3.44
CA LEU A 12 3.83 9.41 -4.67
C LEU A 12 5.21 8.97 -5.18
N LEU A 13 6.15 9.90 -5.27
CA LEU A 13 7.50 9.61 -5.73
C LEU A 13 8.24 8.62 -4.81
N ASP A 14 8.05 8.73 -3.50
CA ASP A 14 8.67 7.83 -2.52
C ASP A 14 8.25 6.38 -2.73
N GLU A 15 7.06 6.15 -3.26
CA GLU A 15 6.56 4.81 -3.60
C GLU A 15 6.69 4.49 -5.10
N GLY A 16 7.47 5.27 -5.85
CA GLY A 16 7.75 5.01 -7.26
C GLY A 16 6.58 5.27 -8.21
N ILE A 17 5.60 6.07 -7.79
CA ILE A 17 4.47 6.45 -8.63
C ILE A 17 4.82 7.71 -9.43
N SER A 18 4.63 7.65 -10.74
CA SER A 18 4.86 8.80 -11.62
C SER A 18 3.91 9.96 -11.30
N ILE A 19 4.46 11.17 -11.24
CA ILE A 19 3.69 12.40 -11.10
C ILE A 19 3.46 13.13 -12.43
N ARG A 20 3.64 12.42 -13.53
CA ARG A 20 3.51 12.99 -14.89
C ARG A 20 2.12 13.57 -15.16
N ASP A 21 1.07 12.90 -14.69
CA ASP A 21 -0.31 13.31 -14.85
C ASP A 21 -0.71 14.31 -13.75
N LEU A 22 -0.15 15.52 -13.80
CA LEU A 22 -0.43 16.56 -12.82
C LEU A 22 -1.90 17.01 -12.84
N LEU A 23 -2.57 16.94 -14.00
CA LEU A 23 -3.97 17.32 -14.10
C LEU A 23 -4.85 16.43 -13.20
N THR A 24 -4.74 15.13 -13.34
CA THR A 24 -5.49 14.16 -12.50
C THR A 24 -5.15 14.35 -11.02
N ILE A 25 -3.87 14.53 -10.70
CA ILE A 25 -3.41 14.73 -9.32
C ILE A 25 -4.06 15.98 -8.72
N PHE A 26 -4.00 17.11 -9.42
CA PHE A 26 -4.51 18.38 -8.90
C PHE A 26 -6.04 18.43 -8.87
N GLU A 27 -6.74 17.84 -9.84
CA GLU A 27 -8.19 17.68 -9.79
C GLU A 27 -8.63 16.87 -8.57
N THR A 28 -7.95 15.76 -8.30
CA THR A 28 -8.24 14.91 -7.14
C THR A 28 -8.03 15.67 -5.82
N LEU A 29 -6.91 16.40 -5.72
CA LEU A 29 -6.65 17.23 -4.55
C LEU A 29 -7.73 18.31 -4.36
N ALA A 30 -8.17 18.97 -5.43
CA ALA A 30 -9.23 19.96 -5.38
C ALA A 30 -10.56 19.35 -4.90
N ASP A 31 -10.90 18.14 -5.38
CA ASP A 31 -12.13 17.44 -5.01
C ASP A 31 -12.18 17.07 -3.52
N HIS A 32 -11.03 16.82 -2.92
CA HIS A 32 -10.94 16.34 -1.53
C HIS A 32 -10.45 17.41 -0.53
N ALA A 33 -10.07 18.59 -0.99
CA ALA A 33 -9.48 19.64 -0.15
C ALA A 33 -10.41 20.12 0.98
N ALA A 34 -11.71 20.07 0.77
CA ALA A 34 -12.71 20.48 1.78
C ALA A 34 -12.94 19.38 2.83
N THR A 35 -12.59 18.12 2.52
CA THR A 35 -12.89 16.97 3.38
C THR A 35 -11.74 16.68 4.34
N THR A 36 -10.50 16.79 3.90
CA THR A 36 -9.32 16.47 4.70
C THR A 36 -8.12 17.30 4.29
N ARG A 37 -7.23 17.54 5.26
CA ARG A 37 -5.90 18.12 5.03
C ARG A 37 -4.78 17.12 5.33
N ASP A 38 -5.13 15.89 5.71
CA ASP A 38 -4.16 14.82 5.94
C ASP A 38 -3.53 14.42 4.60
N THR A 39 -2.24 14.68 4.46
CA THR A 39 -1.51 14.43 3.20
C THR A 39 -1.38 12.95 2.88
N ASP A 40 -1.36 12.08 3.89
CA ASP A 40 -1.33 10.63 3.67
C ASP A 40 -2.66 10.14 3.10
N VAL A 41 -3.78 10.63 3.65
CA VAL A 41 -5.12 10.32 3.15
C VAL A 41 -5.32 10.87 1.75
N LEU A 42 -4.91 12.11 1.50
CA LEU A 42 -4.98 12.73 0.16
C LEU A 42 -4.16 11.94 -0.85
N THR A 43 -2.99 11.45 -0.48
CA THR A 43 -2.16 10.60 -1.34
C THR A 43 -2.91 9.33 -1.74
N GLU A 44 -3.66 8.70 -0.81
CA GLU A 44 -4.46 7.52 -1.12
C GLU A 44 -5.56 7.82 -2.14
N TYR A 45 -6.26 8.95 -2.03
CA TYR A 45 -7.23 9.37 -3.04
C TYR A 45 -6.59 9.60 -4.41
N VAL A 46 -5.43 10.23 -4.44
CA VAL A 46 -4.68 10.46 -5.68
C VAL A 46 -4.26 9.13 -6.32
N ARG A 47 -3.75 8.19 -5.51
CA ARG A 47 -3.39 6.85 -6.01
C ARG A 47 -4.58 6.16 -6.68
N GLN A 48 -5.76 6.22 -6.07
CA GLN A 48 -6.98 5.65 -6.67
C GLN A 48 -7.32 6.29 -8.01
N SER A 49 -7.15 7.60 -8.13
CA SER A 49 -7.35 8.32 -9.40
C SER A 49 -6.29 7.96 -10.45
N LEU A 50 -5.13 7.50 -10.03
CA LEU A 50 -4.05 7.02 -10.90
C LEU A 50 -4.10 5.49 -11.13
N LYS A 51 -5.21 4.86 -10.87
CA LYS A 51 -5.45 3.41 -10.96
C LYS A 51 -4.92 2.81 -12.27
N ARG A 52 -5.19 3.46 -13.38
CA ARG A 52 -4.75 2.99 -14.70
C ARG A 52 -3.24 2.97 -14.83
N ALA A 53 -2.57 4.02 -14.38
CA ALA A 53 -1.11 4.11 -14.41
C ALA A 53 -0.46 3.11 -13.47
N ILE A 54 -1.00 2.94 -12.27
CA ILE A 54 -0.51 1.96 -11.28
C ILE A 54 -0.67 0.55 -11.83
N SER A 55 -1.84 0.21 -12.36
CA SER A 55 -2.11 -1.11 -12.94
C SER A 55 -1.19 -1.41 -14.12
N SER A 56 -1.00 -0.45 -15.00
CA SER A 56 -0.11 -0.60 -16.16
C SER A 56 1.35 -0.83 -15.75
N LYS A 57 1.79 -0.21 -14.65
CA LYS A 57 3.17 -0.34 -14.16
C LYS A 57 3.46 -1.72 -13.58
N TYR A 58 2.54 -2.27 -12.79
CA TYR A 58 2.80 -3.47 -11.97
C TYR A 58 2.14 -4.74 -12.50
N PHE A 59 1.13 -4.61 -13.33
CA PHE A 59 0.32 -5.74 -13.79
C PHE A 59 0.30 -5.79 -15.32
N PRO A 60 1.28 -6.48 -15.95
CA PRO A 60 1.36 -6.57 -17.40
C PRO A 60 0.07 -7.14 -18.02
N ALA A 61 -0.34 -6.57 -19.15
CA ALA A 61 -1.49 -7.06 -19.89
C ALA A 61 -1.26 -8.50 -20.37
N ASN A 62 -2.33 -9.29 -20.38
CA ASN A 62 -2.32 -10.70 -20.85
C ASN A 62 -1.46 -11.65 -20.03
N GLU A 63 -1.08 -11.25 -18.82
CA GLU A 63 -0.37 -12.11 -17.87
C GLU A 63 -1.16 -12.19 -16.55
N THR A 64 -1.06 -13.33 -15.88
CA THR A 64 -1.52 -13.48 -14.50
C THR A 64 -0.39 -13.09 -13.56
N THR A 65 -0.61 -12.12 -12.71
CA THR A 65 0.41 -11.65 -11.74
C THR A 65 0.24 -12.37 -10.42
N SER A 66 1.33 -12.97 -9.93
CA SER A 66 1.38 -13.58 -8.60
C SER A 66 1.51 -12.49 -7.54
N VAL A 67 0.65 -12.54 -6.53
CA VAL A 67 0.60 -11.54 -5.46
C VAL A 67 0.50 -12.20 -4.09
N ILE A 68 0.85 -11.43 -3.07
CA ILE A 68 0.69 -11.79 -1.66
C ILE A 68 -0.51 -11.01 -1.12
N THR A 69 -1.35 -11.66 -0.33
CA THR A 69 -2.48 -11.01 0.33
C THR A 69 -2.28 -10.96 1.85
N LEU A 70 -3.07 -10.15 2.53
CA LEU A 70 -3.09 -10.10 3.99
C LEU A 70 -4.23 -10.95 4.53
N ASP A 71 -3.94 -11.73 5.59
CA ASP A 71 -5.01 -12.35 6.37
C ASP A 71 -5.93 -11.25 6.91
N PRO A 72 -7.26 -11.41 6.83
CA PRO A 72 -8.21 -10.44 7.39
C PRO A 72 -7.95 -10.11 8.86
N LYS A 73 -7.46 -11.06 9.65
CA LYS A 73 -7.09 -10.82 11.05
C LYS A 73 -5.94 -9.84 11.19
N VAL A 74 -4.95 -9.91 10.29
CA VAL A 74 -3.81 -8.97 10.26
C VAL A 74 -4.32 -7.58 9.92
N GLU A 75 -5.20 -7.45 8.92
CA GLU A 75 -5.81 -6.17 8.58
C GLU A 75 -6.58 -5.57 9.76
N GLN A 76 -7.36 -6.37 10.47
CA GLN A 76 -8.09 -5.94 11.66
C GLN A 76 -7.16 -5.49 12.78
N GLU A 77 -6.09 -6.21 13.06
CA GLU A 77 -5.10 -5.84 14.07
C GLU A 77 -4.39 -4.52 13.74
N ILE A 78 -4.02 -4.32 12.48
CA ILE A 78 -3.44 -3.07 12.02
C ILE A 78 -4.42 -1.91 12.26
N MET A 79 -5.66 -2.05 11.83
CA MET A 79 -6.67 -1.01 11.97
C MET A 79 -7.01 -0.71 13.43
N ALA A 80 -7.07 -1.73 14.28
CA ALA A 80 -7.31 -1.56 15.72
C ALA A 80 -6.17 -0.83 16.42
N SER A 81 -4.96 -0.84 15.85
CA SER A 81 -3.78 -0.19 16.41
C SER A 81 -3.57 1.25 15.95
N VAL A 82 -4.39 1.75 15.04
CA VAL A 82 -4.28 3.12 14.53
C VAL A 82 -4.75 4.10 15.61
N LYS A 83 -3.90 5.10 15.90
CA LYS A 83 -4.22 6.23 16.79
C LYS A 83 -4.14 7.51 15.98
N GLN A 84 -5.19 8.34 16.12
CA GLN A 84 -5.25 9.66 15.50
C GLN A 84 -4.72 10.73 16.44
N THR A 85 -3.89 11.61 15.91
CA THR A 85 -3.44 12.83 16.58
C THR A 85 -3.60 14.03 15.65
N GLU A 86 -3.44 15.23 16.18
CA GLU A 86 -3.42 16.47 15.39
C GLU A 86 -2.31 16.46 14.33
N GLN A 87 -1.26 15.67 14.53
CA GLN A 87 -0.10 15.55 13.64
C GLN A 87 -0.22 14.41 12.65
N GLY A 88 -1.32 13.67 12.65
CA GLY A 88 -1.57 12.51 11.79
C GLY A 88 -1.81 11.23 12.57
N ALA A 89 -1.93 10.13 11.86
CA ALA A 89 -2.15 8.81 12.42
C ALA A 89 -0.84 8.05 12.62
N TYR A 90 -0.78 7.22 13.64
CA TYR A 90 0.35 6.31 13.89
C TYR A 90 -0.14 4.96 14.40
N LEU A 91 0.71 3.94 14.27
CA LEU A 91 0.41 2.58 14.68
C LEU A 91 0.92 2.31 16.10
N THR A 92 0.11 1.59 16.88
CA THR A 92 0.44 1.20 18.27
C THR A 92 0.49 -0.33 18.42
N LEU A 93 0.84 -1.05 17.36
CA LEU A 93 1.03 -2.50 17.43
C LEU A 93 2.09 -2.86 18.46
N ASP A 94 1.82 -3.90 19.25
CA ASP A 94 2.81 -4.40 20.20
C ASP A 94 4.01 -5.04 19.44
N PRO A 95 5.19 -5.08 20.09
CA PRO A 95 6.40 -5.59 19.45
C PRO A 95 6.31 -7.05 19.01
N GLU A 96 5.59 -7.87 19.75
CA GLU A 96 5.43 -9.30 19.44
C GLU A 96 4.59 -9.51 18.18
N THR A 97 3.45 -8.82 18.07
CA THR A 97 2.60 -8.84 16.89
C THR A 97 3.34 -8.28 15.68
N THR A 98 4.04 -7.16 15.82
CA THR A 98 4.86 -6.56 14.76
C THR A 98 5.89 -7.56 14.25
N LYS A 99 6.63 -8.21 15.15
CA LYS A 99 7.63 -9.21 14.79
C LYS A 99 7.03 -10.39 14.03
N ALA A 100 5.89 -10.90 14.49
CA ALA A 100 5.21 -12.01 13.83
C ALA A 100 4.78 -11.64 12.40
N ILE A 101 4.20 -10.45 12.21
CA ILE A 101 3.81 -9.94 10.90
C ILE A 101 5.05 -9.77 10.00
N MET A 102 6.12 -9.16 10.51
CA MET A 102 7.33 -8.93 9.73
C MET A 102 8.01 -10.22 9.31
N ASN A 103 8.02 -11.25 10.16
CA ASN A 103 8.54 -12.56 9.81
C ASN A 103 7.72 -13.20 8.68
N SER A 104 6.39 -13.09 8.76
CA SER A 104 5.51 -13.58 7.70
C SER A 104 5.75 -12.84 6.37
N VAL A 105 5.90 -11.52 6.41
CA VAL A 105 6.26 -10.71 5.23
C VAL A 105 7.58 -11.21 4.62
N GLN A 106 8.61 -11.40 5.44
CA GLN A 106 9.91 -11.88 4.97
C GLN A 106 9.79 -13.23 4.27
N ASN A 107 9.04 -14.16 4.85
CA ASN A 107 8.87 -15.48 4.28
C ASN A 107 8.16 -15.43 2.92
N GLU A 108 7.09 -14.66 2.81
CA GLU A 108 6.33 -14.54 1.57
C GLU A 108 7.10 -13.78 0.47
N VAL A 109 7.81 -12.72 0.85
CA VAL A 109 8.68 -11.97 -0.07
C VAL A 109 9.77 -12.88 -0.63
N THR A 110 10.43 -13.64 0.23
CA THR A 110 11.50 -14.56 -0.16
C THR A 110 11.01 -15.63 -1.13
N LYS A 111 9.81 -16.18 -0.90
CA LYS A 111 9.21 -17.16 -1.82
C LYS A 111 9.05 -16.58 -3.24
N LEU A 112 8.52 -15.37 -3.37
CA LEU A 112 8.34 -14.73 -4.68
C LEU A 112 9.67 -14.37 -5.34
N GLU A 113 10.62 -13.86 -4.58
CA GLU A 113 11.96 -13.55 -5.08
C GLU A 113 12.67 -14.82 -5.61
N ASN A 114 12.55 -15.94 -4.88
CA ASN A 114 13.12 -17.23 -5.31
C ASN A 114 12.45 -17.77 -6.58
N MET A 115 11.22 -17.34 -6.87
CA MET A 115 10.53 -17.66 -8.13
C MET A 115 10.90 -16.70 -9.26
N GLY A 116 11.80 -15.74 -9.01
CA GLY A 116 12.18 -14.70 -9.97
C GLY A 116 11.10 -13.66 -10.20
N LYS A 117 10.16 -13.49 -9.24
CA LYS A 117 9.04 -12.57 -9.34
C LYS A 117 9.20 -11.40 -8.40
N THR A 118 8.65 -10.25 -8.79
CA THR A 118 8.63 -9.05 -7.95
C THR A 118 7.56 -9.21 -6.87
N PRO A 119 7.91 -9.04 -5.58
CA PRO A 119 6.92 -9.11 -4.51
C PRO A 119 5.95 -7.93 -4.55
N ILE A 120 4.66 -8.25 -4.62
CA ILE A 120 3.56 -7.29 -4.59
C ILE A 120 2.56 -7.76 -3.55
N VAL A 121 2.22 -6.89 -2.60
CA VAL A 121 1.21 -7.15 -1.58
C VAL A 121 -0.07 -6.40 -1.93
N ILE A 122 -1.20 -7.10 -1.91
CA ILE A 122 -2.52 -6.51 -2.13
C ILE A 122 -3.23 -6.39 -0.78
N THR A 123 -3.76 -5.22 -0.50
CA THR A 123 -4.47 -4.92 0.74
C THR A 123 -5.84 -4.32 0.46
N SER A 124 -6.68 -4.24 1.49
CA SER A 124 -7.85 -3.37 1.43
C SER A 124 -7.41 -1.89 1.40
N PRO A 125 -8.24 -0.99 0.84
CA PRO A 125 -7.86 0.41 0.65
C PRO A 125 -7.47 1.13 1.94
N ILE A 126 -8.20 0.90 3.02
CA ILE A 126 -7.95 1.57 4.31
C ILE A 126 -6.63 1.13 4.93
N VAL A 127 -6.24 -0.13 4.72
CA VAL A 127 -5.05 -0.73 5.34
C VAL A 127 -3.77 -0.36 4.60
N ARG A 128 -3.84 -0.08 3.30
CA ARG A 128 -2.66 0.05 2.43
C ARG A 128 -1.56 0.97 3.02
N MET A 129 -1.91 2.20 3.34
CA MET A 129 -0.91 3.16 3.81
C MET A 129 -0.31 2.78 5.17
N TYR A 130 -1.09 2.16 6.05
CA TYR A 130 -0.60 1.70 7.35
C TYR A 130 0.30 0.49 7.22
N PHE A 131 -0.04 -0.44 6.33
CA PHE A 131 0.82 -1.58 6.05
C PHE A 131 2.15 -1.13 5.41
N LYS A 132 2.11 -0.17 4.49
CA LYS A 132 3.33 0.39 3.91
C LYS A 132 4.19 1.06 4.97
N LYS A 133 3.62 1.84 5.86
CA LYS A 133 4.34 2.46 6.99
C LYS A 133 4.97 1.42 7.90
N LEU A 134 4.24 0.34 8.19
CA LEU A 134 4.72 -0.75 9.05
C LEU A 134 5.95 -1.44 8.45
N THR A 135 6.00 -1.58 7.14
CA THR A 135 6.99 -2.40 6.44
C THR A 135 8.13 -1.61 5.79
N GLU A 136 7.98 -0.31 5.60
CA GLU A 136 8.90 0.48 4.76
C GLU A 136 10.35 0.53 5.27
N ASP A 137 10.57 0.47 6.58
CA ASP A 137 11.91 0.51 7.15
C ASP A 137 12.70 -0.77 6.88
N TYR A 138 12.02 -1.89 6.72
CA TYR A 138 12.62 -3.21 6.51
C TYR A 138 12.54 -3.67 5.06
N PHE A 139 11.51 -3.25 4.34
CA PHE A 139 11.24 -3.65 2.96
C PHE A 139 10.94 -2.42 2.10
N LYS A 140 11.95 -1.59 1.87
CA LYS A 140 11.83 -0.30 1.15
C LYS A 140 11.20 -0.43 -0.23
N ASP A 141 11.53 -1.50 -0.95
CA ASP A 141 11.10 -1.71 -2.33
C ASP A 141 9.84 -2.57 -2.44
N LEU A 142 9.23 -2.94 -1.31
CA LEU A 142 7.99 -3.70 -1.31
C LEU A 142 6.87 -2.87 -1.92
N ILE A 143 6.25 -3.43 -2.96
CA ILE A 143 5.12 -2.81 -3.64
C ILE A 143 3.85 -3.19 -2.88
N VAL A 144 3.13 -2.19 -2.40
CA VAL A 144 1.86 -2.36 -1.70
C VAL A 144 0.77 -1.63 -2.48
N VAL A 145 -0.23 -2.36 -2.95
CA VAL A 145 -1.32 -1.86 -3.79
C VAL A 145 -2.64 -2.28 -3.16
N SER A 146 -3.63 -1.39 -3.17
CA SER A 146 -4.98 -1.74 -2.70
C SER A 146 -5.87 -2.21 -3.86
N TYR A 147 -6.94 -2.93 -3.51
CA TYR A 147 -7.88 -3.46 -4.51
C TYR A 147 -8.47 -2.37 -5.42
N ASN A 148 -8.68 -1.17 -4.90
CA ASN A 148 -9.25 -0.07 -5.68
C ASN A 148 -8.22 0.69 -6.52
N GLU A 149 -6.96 0.27 -6.51
CA GLU A 149 -5.89 0.77 -7.38
C GLU A 149 -5.62 -0.18 -8.56
N ILE A 150 -6.41 -1.24 -8.70
CA ILE A 150 -6.23 -2.27 -9.72
C ILE A 150 -7.40 -2.25 -10.69
N GLU A 151 -7.09 -2.17 -11.99
CA GLU A 151 -8.11 -2.23 -13.05
C GLU A 151 -8.80 -3.60 -13.07
N SER A 152 -10.09 -3.59 -13.46
CA SER A 152 -10.94 -4.79 -13.44
C SER A 152 -10.47 -5.90 -14.38
N ASN A 153 -9.71 -5.58 -15.41
CA ASN A 153 -9.18 -6.52 -16.40
C ASN A 153 -7.87 -7.19 -16.00
N VAL A 154 -7.30 -6.80 -14.85
CA VAL A 154 -6.07 -7.40 -14.32
C VAL A 154 -6.38 -8.78 -13.71
N GLU A 155 -5.58 -9.78 -14.08
CA GLU A 155 -5.68 -11.11 -13.51
C GLU A 155 -4.61 -11.30 -12.43
N LEU A 156 -5.07 -11.65 -11.22
CA LEU A 156 -4.22 -11.88 -10.06
C LEU A 156 -4.31 -13.33 -9.60
N GLN A 157 -3.21 -13.85 -9.10
CA GLN A 157 -3.14 -15.13 -8.40
C GLN A 157 -2.52 -14.92 -7.04
N SER A 158 -3.26 -15.17 -5.97
CA SER A 158 -2.71 -15.18 -4.61
C SER A 158 -1.85 -16.42 -4.42
N VAL A 159 -0.56 -16.22 -4.17
CA VAL A 159 0.41 -17.30 -3.97
C VAL A 159 0.93 -17.36 -2.53
N GLY A 160 0.52 -16.42 -1.70
CA GLY A 160 0.89 -16.39 -0.29
C GLY A 160 0.01 -15.45 0.49
N ILE A 161 -0.03 -15.68 1.80
CA ILE A 161 -0.82 -14.88 2.74
C ILE A 161 0.08 -14.48 3.91
N ILE A 162 0.12 -13.18 4.19
CA ILE A 162 0.78 -12.66 5.39
C ILE A 162 -0.17 -12.87 6.56
N SER A 163 0.28 -13.64 7.56
CA SER A 163 -0.49 -13.94 8.76
C SER A 163 0.35 -13.75 10.02
N ARG A 164 -0.33 -13.63 11.15
CA ARG A 164 0.33 -13.51 12.45
C ARG A 164 0.82 -14.85 12.99
N ASP A 165 0.05 -15.91 12.71
CA ASP A 165 0.22 -17.21 13.39
C ASP A 165 1.23 -18.14 12.70
N GLY A 166 1.85 -17.69 11.62
CA GLY A 166 2.73 -18.51 10.79
C GLY A 166 1.97 -19.60 10.03
N ASP A 167 2.65 -20.28 9.14
CA ASP A 167 2.10 -21.47 8.48
C ASP A 167 1.95 -22.58 9.55
N LYS A 168 0.72 -22.87 9.94
CA LYS A 168 0.40 -24.12 10.60
C LYS A 168 0.10 -25.17 9.55
#